data_83bbd3930fd7d008298989fbbdda3640
#
_entry.id   83bbd3930fd7d008298989fbbdda3640
#
_cell.length_a   1.000
_cell.length_b   1.000
_cell.length_c   1.000
_cell.angle_alpha   90.00
_cell.angle_beta   90.00
_cell.angle_gamma   90.00
#
_symmetry.space_group_name_H-M   'P 1'
#
loop_
_entity.id
_entity.type
_entity.pdbx_description
1 polymer ?
#
loop_
_entity_poly.entity_id
_entity_poly.type
_entity_poly.pdbx_seq_one_letter_code
_entity_poly.pdbx_strand_id
1 'polypeptide(L)'
;MLPVPVLERCASEMLNYKGSGMSVMEMSHRSKVYDGIIKETEAALRRVLSIPENYKVLFLQGGATTQFAAIPMNLMKTGKADYAITGNFANNAYKEAVKFGDIHVAFSSKEGNFDRVPTQAELDIRPDADYFYICANNTIYG
;
A
#
# COMPACT_ATOMS: atom_id res chain seq x y z
N MET A 1 9.47 -12.58 8.32
CA MET A 1 10.94 -12.80 8.33
C MET A 1 11.37 -13.12 6.91
N LEU A 2 12.46 -12.51 6.43
CA LEU A 2 12.98 -12.80 5.08
C LEU A 2 13.64 -14.19 5.07
N PRO A 3 13.60 -14.94 3.96
CA PRO A 3 14.33 -16.19 3.81
C PRO A 3 15.83 -16.00 3.98
N VAL A 4 16.51 -16.95 4.64
CA VAL A 4 17.95 -16.88 4.91
C VAL A 4 18.79 -16.66 3.65
N PRO A 5 18.55 -17.35 2.50
CA PRO A 5 19.32 -17.10 1.28
C PRO A 5 19.22 -15.66 0.75
N VAL A 6 18.08 -14.96 1.00
CA VAL A 6 17.92 -13.56 0.64
C VAL A 6 18.80 -12.67 1.50
N LEU A 7 18.86 -12.95 2.81
CA LEU A 7 19.70 -12.19 3.75
C LEU A 7 21.18 -12.38 3.45
N GLU A 8 21.61 -13.61 3.18
CA GLU A 8 23.00 -13.94 2.79
C GLU A 8 23.39 -13.22 1.49
N ARG A 9 22.51 -13.22 0.51
CA ARG A 9 22.74 -12.48 -0.74
C ARG A 9 22.84 -10.97 -0.49
N CYS A 10 21.93 -10.39 0.27
CA CYS A 10 22.00 -8.97 0.64
C CYS A 10 23.34 -8.65 1.35
N ALA A 11 23.78 -9.50 2.28
CA ALA A 11 25.04 -9.31 2.99
C ALA A 11 26.24 -9.38 2.03
N SER A 12 26.26 -10.34 1.11
CA SER A 12 27.37 -10.50 0.14
C SER A 12 27.46 -9.34 -0.88
N GLU A 13 26.33 -8.72 -1.19
CA GLU A 13 26.24 -7.59 -2.15
C GLU A 13 26.36 -6.21 -1.46
N MET A 14 26.44 -6.19 -0.11
CA MET A 14 26.37 -4.94 0.67
C MET A 14 27.49 -3.95 0.37
N LEU A 15 28.70 -4.44 0.11
CA LEU A 15 29.86 -3.58 -0.16
C LEU A 15 30.14 -3.40 -1.66
N ASN A 16 29.68 -4.33 -2.50
CA ASN A 16 30.04 -4.33 -3.92
C ASN A 16 29.03 -5.12 -4.75
N TYR A 17 27.95 -4.47 -5.15
CA TYR A 17 26.94 -5.10 -5.99
C TYR A 17 27.50 -5.40 -7.39
N LYS A 18 27.66 -6.68 -7.72
CA LYS A 18 28.10 -7.17 -9.05
C LYS A 18 29.34 -6.43 -9.62
N GLY A 19 30.29 -6.06 -8.78
CA GLY A 19 31.50 -5.38 -9.23
C GLY A 19 31.36 -3.87 -9.47
N SER A 20 30.26 -3.27 -9.08
CA SER A 20 30.03 -1.81 -9.23
C SER A 20 30.87 -0.93 -8.30
N GLY A 21 31.50 -1.53 -7.30
CA GLY A 21 32.29 -0.81 -6.29
C GLY A 21 31.43 -0.14 -5.20
N MET A 22 30.11 -0.35 -5.19
CA MET A 22 29.21 0.25 -4.23
C MET A 22 28.01 -0.64 -3.91
N SER A 23 27.36 -0.37 -2.77
CA SER A 23 26.07 -0.96 -2.40
C SER A 23 24.93 -0.43 -3.28
N VAL A 24 23.88 -1.24 -3.43
CA VAL A 24 22.63 -0.78 -4.06
C VAL A 24 22.06 0.45 -3.33
N MET A 25 22.24 0.54 -1.99
CA MET A 25 21.76 1.66 -1.17
C MET A 25 22.46 3.00 -1.50
N GLU A 26 23.66 2.96 -2.07
CA GLU A 26 24.45 4.14 -2.41
C GLU A 26 24.25 4.59 -3.86
N MET A 27 23.60 3.75 -4.68
CA MET A 27 23.43 4.02 -6.11
C MET A 27 22.46 5.16 -6.38
N SER A 28 22.85 6.03 -7.31
CA SER A 28 21.89 6.98 -7.88
C SER A 28 20.79 6.21 -8.63
N HIS A 29 19.52 6.58 -8.38
CA HIS A 29 18.38 6.05 -9.12
C HIS A 29 18.44 6.32 -10.64
N ARG A 30 19.36 7.19 -11.10
CA ARG A 30 19.60 7.48 -12.52
C ARG A 30 20.75 6.65 -13.11
N SER A 31 21.44 5.83 -12.30
CA SER A 31 22.52 4.99 -12.82
C SER A 31 21.97 3.84 -13.67
N LYS A 32 22.72 3.44 -14.68
CA LYS A 32 22.34 2.27 -15.53
C LYS A 32 22.25 0.98 -14.73
N VAL A 33 23.05 0.83 -13.68
CA VAL A 33 23.03 -0.35 -12.81
C VAL A 33 21.72 -0.39 -12.05
N TYR A 34 21.32 0.73 -11.44
CA TYR A 34 20.05 0.82 -10.72
C TYR A 34 18.84 0.65 -11.64
N ASP A 35 18.86 1.24 -12.84
CA ASP A 35 17.81 1.05 -13.84
C ASP A 35 17.61 -0.42 -14.19
N GLY A 36 18.69 -1.19 -14.30
CA GLY A 36 18.63 -2.65 -14.46
C GLY A 36 17.94 -3.33 -13.27
N ILE A 37 18.33 -2.98 -12.04
CA ILE A 37 17.77 -3.55 -10.81
C ILE A 37 16.25 -3.31 -10.73
N ILE A 38 15.81 -2.06 -10.96
CA ILE A 38 14.39 -1.73 -10.81
C ILE A 38 13.53 -2.39 -11.89
N LYS A 39 14.03 -2.50 -13.12
CA LYS A 39 13.36 -3.21 -14.22
C LYS A 39 13.25 -4.71 -13.95
N GLU A 40 14.33 -5.34 -13.48
CA GLU A 40 14.30 -6.76 -13.07
C GLU A 40 13.33 -7.00 -11.92
N THR A 41 13.27 -6.07 -10.95
CA THR A 41 12.37 -6.14 -9.80
C THR A 41 10.91 -6.03 -10.25
N GLU A 42 10.57 -5.07 -11.12
CA GLU A 42 9.22 -4.95 -11.67
C GLU A 42 8.83 -6.19 -12.47
N ALA A 43 9.71 -6.68 -13.33
CA ALA A 43 9.45 -7.89 -14.12
C ALA A 43 9.23 -9.13 -13.23
N ALA A 44 10.01 -9.27 -12.16
CA ALA A 44 9.84 -10.34 -11.18
C ALA A 44 8.50 -10.23 -10.44
N LEU A 45 8.14 -9.02 -9.99
CA LEU A 45 6.88 -8.76 -9.29
C LEU A 45 5.67 -9.08 -10.19
N ARG A 46 5.70 -8.62 -11.44
CA ARG A 46 4.65 -8.91 -12.43
C ARG A 46 4.47 -10.41 -12.65
N ARG A 47 5.56 -11.14 -12.78
CA ARG A 47 5.54 -12.60 -12.98
C ARG A 47 5.00 -13.33 -11.76
N VAL A 48 5.46 -12.97 -10.56
CA VAL A 48 5.07 -13.67 -9.31
C VAL A 48 3.62 -13.41 -8.94
N LEU A 49 3.13 -12.18 -9.13
CA LEU A 49 1.77 -11.77 -8.80
C LEU A 49 0.81 -11.82 -9.99
N SER A 50 1.27 -12.28 -11.16
CA SER A 50 0.46 -12.33 -12.40
C SER A 50 -0.18 -10.96 -12.74
N ILE A 51 0.58 -9.87 -12.58
CA ILE A 51 0.08 -8.51 -12.81
C ILE A 51 -0.11 -8.27 -14.31
N PRO A 52 -1.34 -7.98 -14.80
CA PRO A 52 -1.59 -7.70 -16.20
C PRO A 52 -0.89 -6.42 -16.68
N GLU A 53 -0.63 -6.32 -17.98
CA GLU A 53 0.08 -5.17 -18.58
C GLU A 53 -0.68 -3.84 -18.46
N ASN A 54 -2.01 -3.87 -18.37
CA ASN A 54 -2.84 -2.69 -18.18
C ASN A 54 -2.76 -2.08 -16.78
N TYR A 55 -2.08 -2.74 -15.82
CA TYR A 55 -1.77 -2.18 -14.50
C TYR A 55 -0.37 -1.57 -14.48
N LYS A 56 -0.23 -0.43 -13.80
CA LYS A 56 1.07 0.18 -13.51
C LYS A 56 1.60 -0.32 -12.17
N VAL A 57 2.89 -0.61 -12.11
CA VAL A 57 3.62 -0.87 -10.86
C VAL A 57 4.37 0.40 -10.47
N LEU A 58 4.14 0.87 -9.26
CA LEU A 58 4.76 2.09 -8.74
C LEU A 58 5.49 1.77 -7.43
N PHE A 59 6.77 2.12 -7.37
CA PHE A 59 7.59 2.04 -6.15
C PHE A 59 7.60 3.41 -5.48
N LEU A 60 6.77 3.59 -4.45
CA LEU A 60 6.54 4.88 -3.80
C LEU A 60 7.16 4.91 -2.41
N GLN A 61 7.63 6.09 -2.02
CA GLN A 61 8.10 6.37 -0.67
C GLN A 61 6.94 6.67 0.29
N GLY A 62 7.24 6.71 1.60
CA GLY A 62 6.31 7.15 2.65
C GLY A 62 5.52 6.02 3.29
N GLY A 63 5.70 4.77 2.83
CA GLY A 63 4.99 3.61 3.36
C GLY A 63 3.47 3.69 3.20
N ALA A 64 2.75 2.75 3.81
CA ALA A 64 1.29 2.69 3.74
C ALA A 64 0.60 3.91 4.40
N THR A 65 1.21 4.51 5.40
CA THR A 65 0.64 5.70 6.09
C THR A 65 0.48 6.89 5.14
N THR A 66 1.46 7.13 4.27
CA THR A 66 1.34 8.21 3.26
C THR A 66 0.21 7.93 2.27
N GLN A 67 -0.09 6.66 1.97
CA GLN A 67 -1.19 6.30 1.09
C GLN A 67 -2.56 6.67 1.67
N PHE A 68 -2.71 6.78 2.99
CA PHE A 68 -3.96 7.25 3.61
C PHE A 68 -4.34 8.67 3.16
N ALA A 69 -3.35 9.53 2.95
CA ALA A 69 -3.56 10.86 2.38
C ALA A 69 -3.56 10.84 0.83
N ALA A 70 -2.70 10.03 0.22
CA ALA A 70 -2.58 9.97 -1.23
C ALA A 70 -3.87 9.46 -1.92
N ILE A 71 -4.59 8.52 -1.29
CA ILE A 71 -5.85 8.00 -1.83
C ILE A 71 -6.90 9.11 -2.02
N PRO A 72 -7.29 9.88 -0.99
CA PRO A 72 -8.24 10.98 -1.20
C PRO A 72 -7.72 12.04 -2.16
N MET A 73 -6.43 12.38 -2.12
CA MET A 73 -5.83 13.36 -3.04
C MET A 73 -5.93 12.95 -4.51
N ASN A 74 -5.96 11.66 -4.81
CA ASN A 74 -6.00 11.15 -6.19
C ASN A 74 -7.38 10.72 -6.64
N LEU A 75 -8.22 10.19 -5.75
CA LEU A 75 -9.50 9.58 -6.12
C LEU A 75 -10.71 10.47 -5.83
N MET A 76 -10.61 11.41 -4.89
CA MET A 76 -11.73 12.25 -4.51
C MET A 76 -11.97 13.34 -5.57
N LYS A 77 -13.15 13.32 -6.19
CA LYS A 77 -13.58 14.26 -7.24
C LYS A 77 -14.73 15.15 -6.80
N THR A 78 -15.72 14.55 -6.15
CA THR A 78 -16.91 15.24 -5.64
C THR A 78 -16.80 15.63 -4.18
N GLY A 79 -15.73 15.18 -3.52
CA GLY A 79 -15.49 15.40 -2.10
C GLY A 79 -16.17 14.38 -1.18
N LYS A 80 -16.66 13.24 -1.70
CA LYS A 80 -17.37 12.22 -0.92
C LYS A 80 -16.70 10.86 -1.06
N ALA A 81 -16.49 10.17 0.08
CA ALA A 81 -16.00 8.79 0.08
C ALA A 81 -16.55 8.01 1.28
N ASP A 82 -16.57 6.69 1.16
CA ASP A 82 -17.10 5.80 2.17
C ASP A 82 -16.02 4.85 2.69
N TYR A 83 -16.03 4.61 4.02
CA TYR A 83 -14.98 3.85 4.69
C TYR A 83 -15.56 2.74 5.57
N ALA A 84 -15.00 1.53 5.48
CA ALA A 84 -15.20 0.48 6.46
C ALA A 84 -14.11 0.51 7.51
N ILE A 85 -14.48 0.72 8.78
CA ILE A 85 -13.55 0.83 9.91
C ILE A 85 -13.50 -0.51 10.64
N THR A 86 -12.59 -1.39 10.19
CA THR A 86 -12.41 -2.75 10.69
C THR A 86 -11.11 -2.92 11.49
N GLY A 87 -10.48 -1.84 11.92
CA GLY A 87 -9.26 -1.87 12.71
C GLY A 87 -8.60 -0.50 12.85
N ASN A 88 -7.48 -0.45 13.57
CA ASN A 88 -6.76 0.79 13.82
C ASN A 88 -6.24 1.44 12.54
N PHE A 89 -5.71 0.67 11.60
CA PHE A 89 -5.21 1.23 10.35
C PHE A 89 -6.34 1.77 9.47
N ALA A 90 -7.49 1.08 9.42
CA ALA A 90 -8.69 1.60 8.75
C ALA A 90 -9.17 2.91 9.40
N ASN A 91 -9.16 2.99 10.74
CA ASN A 91 -9.54 4.20 11.48
C ASN A 91 -8.54 5.35 11.26
N ASN A 92 -7.24 5.06 11.13
CA ASN A 92 -6.24 6.07 10.80
C ASN A 92 -6.41 6.59 9.36
N ALA A 93 -6.69 5.70 8.42
CA ALA A 93 -7.01 6.11 7.05
C ALA A 93 -8.25 7.01 6.98
N TYR A 94 -9.31 6.67 7.71
CA TYR A 94 -10.49 7.52 7.87
C TYR A 94 -10.14 8.92 8.41
N LYS A 95 -9.35 8.99 9.50
CA LYS A 95 -8.92 10.26 10.10
C LYS A 95 -8.09 11.13 9.15
N GLU A 96 -7.32 10.53 8.25
CA GLU A 96 -6.63 11.29 7.21
C GLU A 96 -7.61 11.76 6.14
N ALA A 97 -8.51 10.90 5.68
CA ALA A 97 -9.44 11.23 4.59
C ALA A 97 -10.41 12.37 4.95
N VAL A 98 -10.88 12.47 6.20
CA VAL A 98 -11.79 13.55 6.64
C VAL A 98 -11.20 14.96 6.51
N LYS A 99 -9.90 15.07 6.32
CA LYS A 99 -9.22 16.34 6.04
C LYS A 99 -9.46 16.84 4.60
N PHE A 100 -9.93 15.97 3.72
CA PHE A 100 -10.07 16.23 2.29
C PHE A 100 -11.52 16.33 1.83
N GLY A 101 -12.48 15.81 2.61
CA GLY A 101 -13.88 15.85 2.20
C GLY A 101 -14.86 15.25 3.20
N ASP A 102 -16.07 15.01 2.73
CA ASP A 102 -17.15 14.36 3.47
C ASP A 102 -16.99 12.84 3.42
N ILE A 103 -16.54 12.27 4.53
CA ILE A 103 -16.26 10.84 4.66
C ILE A 103 -17.34 10.18 5.52
N HIS A 104 -18.09 9.30 4.89
CA HIS A 104 -19.10 8.49 5.57
C HIS A 104 -18.49 7.17 6.08
N VAL A 105 -18.89 6.77 7.28
CA VAL A 105 -18.52 5.46 7.86
C VAL A 105 -19.57 4.45 7.44
N ALA A 106 -19.30 3.74 6.35
CA ALA A 106 -20.22 2.73 5.81
C ALA A 106 -20.34 1.47 6.70
N PHE A 107 -19.36 1.24 7.55
CA PHE A 107 -19.35 0.18 8.56
C PHE A 107 -18.30 0.43 9.62
N SER A 108 -18.56 0.00 10.86
CA SER A 108 -17.55 -0.02 11.92
C SER A 108 -17.78 -1.20 12.86
N SER A 109 -16.73 -1.98 13.15
CA SER A 109 -16.71 -2.99 14.20
C SER A 109 -15.99 -2.52 15.48
N LYS A 110 -15.81 -1.20 15.64
CA LYS A 110 -15.08 -0.63 16.77
C LYS A 110 -15.65 -0.99 18.14
N GLU A 111 -16.98 -1.06 18.26
CA GLU A 111 -17.64 -1.41 19.53
C GLU A 111 -17.31 -2.84 19.98
N GLY A 112 -17.15 -3.79 19.01
CA GLY A 112 -16.69 -5.15 19.25
C GLY A 112 -15.16 -5.30 19.28
N ASN A 113 -14.42 -4.20 19.47
CA ASN A 113 -12.94 -4.20 19.42
C ASN A 113 -12.36 -4.76 18.11
N PHE A 114 -13.06 -4.51 17.01
CA PHE A 114 -12.65 -4.93 15.65
C PHE A 114 -12.59 -6.46 15.47
N ASP A 115 -13.50 -7.18 16.08
CA ASP A 115 -13.57 -8.64 16.08
C ASP A 115 -14.13 -9.27 14.81
N ARG A 116 -14.66 -8.45 13.88
CA ARG A 116 -15.27 -8.93 12.64
C ARG A 116 -15.17 -7.94 11.48
N VAL A 117 -15.39 -8.49 10.29
CA VAL A 117 -15.61 -7.73 9.05
C VAL A 117 -17.10 -7.71 8.69
N PRO A 118 -17.57 -6.73 7.89
CA PRO A 118 -18.97 -6.68 7.47
C PRO A 118 -19.31 -7.75 6.43
N THR A 119 -20.57 -8.17 6.42
CA THR A 119 -21.18 -8.77 5.25
C THR A 119 -21.54 -7.67 4.23
N GLN A 120 -21.81 -8.06 2.98
CA GLN A 120 -22.23 -7.11 1.95
C GLN A 120 -23.50 -6.33 2.33
N ALA A 121 -24.44 -6.97 3.02
CA ALA A 121 -25.71 -6.37 3.41
C ALA A 121 -25.59 -5.34 4.56
N GLU A 122 -24.49 -5.36 5.31
CA GLU A 122 -24.23 -4.42 6.41
C GLU A 122 -23.52 -3.15 5.96
N LEU A 123 -23.10 -3.10 4.70
CA LEU A 123 -22.39 -1.94 4.15
C LEU A 123 -23.39 -0.86 3.72
N ASP A 124 -23.35 0.27 4.40
CA ASP A 124 -24.10 1.48 4.02
C ASP A 124 -23.28 2.35 3.07
N ILE A 125 -23.19 1.92 1.80
CA ILE A 125 -22.39 2.59 0.77
C ILE A 125 -23.26 3.61 0.04
N ARG A 126 -22.82 4.87 -0.02
CA ARG A 126 -23.50 5.94 -0.75
C ARG A 126 -23.28 5.78 -2.25
N PRO A 127 -24.32 5.91 -3.09
CA PRO A 127 -24.21 5.75 -4.55
C PRO A 127 -23.44 6.89 -5.23
N ASP A 128 -23.26 8.03 -4.55
CA ASP A 128 -22.56 9.22 -5.05
C ASP A 128 -21.15 9.38 -4.42
N ALA A 129 -20.63 8.35 -3.72
CA ALA A 129 -19.28 8.34 -3.23
C ALA A 129 -18.28 8.12 -4.37
N ASP A 130 -17.17 8.87 -4.37
CA ASP A 130 -16.10 8.74 -5.35
C ASP A 130 -15.38 7.39 -5.28
N TYR A 131 -15.28 6.84 -4.06
CA TYR A 131 -14.69 5.53 -3.80
C TYR A 131 -15.15 4.97 -2.45
N PHE A 132 -14.99 3.65 -2.32
CA PHE A 132 -15.14 2.93 -1.06
C PHE A 132 -13.78 2.39 -0.60
N TYR A 133 -13.43 2.61 0.66
CA TYR A 133 -12.15 2.21 1.25
C TYR A 133 -12.31 1.05 2.22
N ILE A 134 -11.43 0.05 2.06
CA ILE A 134 -11.19 -1.01 3.05
C ILE A 134 -9.69 -1.08 3.38
N CYS A 135 -9.36 -1.48 4.59
CA CYS A 135 -8.01 -1.90 4.95
C CYS A 135 -7.95 -3.42 4.86
N ALA A 136 -7.20 -3.93 3.88
CA ALA A 136 -7.10 -5.37 3.61
C ALA A 136 -6.41 -6.15 4.74
N ASN A 137 -5.61 -5.48 5.57
CA ASN A 137 -4.86 -6.11 6.65
C ASN A 137 -4.71 -5.18 7.85
N ASN A 138 -5.51 -5.41 8.89
CA ASN A 138 -5.39 -4.75 10.19
C ASN A 138 -4.58 -5.65 11.15
N THR A 139 -3.27 -5.71 10.98
CA THR A 139 -2.33 -6.66 11.62
C THR A 139 -2.44 -6.78 13.15
N ILE A 140 -3.02 -5.78 13.82
CA ILE A 140 -3.19 -5.79 15.28
C ILE A 140 -4.32 -6.73 15.72
N TYR A 141 -5.31 -6.92 14.88
CA TYR A 141 -6.54 -7.67 15.22
C TYR A 141 -6.67 -9.00 14.46
N GLY A 142 -5.73 -9.33 13.57
CA GLY A 142 -5.71 -10.57 12.78
C GLY A 142 -6.18 -10.43 11.36
#